data_4edc29f0e94e8067974570b6af05fb54
#
_entry.id   4edc29f0e94e8067974570b6af05fb54
#
_cell.length_a   1.000
_cell.length_b   1.000
_cell.length_c   1.000
_cell.angle_alpha   90.00
_cell.angle_beta   90.00
_cell.angle_gamma   90.00
#
_symmetry.space_group_name_H-M   'P 1'
#
loop_
_entity.id
_entity.type
_entity.pdbx_description
1 polymer ?
#
loop_
_entity_poly.entity_id
_entity_poly.type
_entity_poly.pdbx_seq_one_letter_code
_entity_poly.pdbx_strand_id
1 'polypeptide(L)'
;MKRFQIFLAGAFIATGSLFAQSDNAEWQAGLAKMKELIQVNPAQASDEAGQLLKGKNKKNPELVVAVARAFLDAGKLSEAEEYLALAKKADNKSAAVSVLEGDIAIVQKDAGKACQMYEQAIYFDSKNEQAYLKLADIYKGANPQQAIEKLEQLKSVVPSSVLADKKLAEVY
;
A
#
# COMPACT_ATOMS: atom_id res chain seq x y z
N MET A 1 -1.00 43.74 -38.96
CA MET A 1 -1.96 42.62 -38.76
C MET A 1 -1.18 41.32 -38.78
N LYS A 2 -0.82 40.79 -37.62
CA LYS A 2 -0.06 39.51 -37.48
C LYS A 2 -1.08 38.42 -37.15
N ARG A 3 -1.21 37.44 -38.06
CA ARG A 3 -2.06 36.27 -37.87
C ARG A 3 -1.35 35.28 -36.95
N PHE A 4 -1.90 35.02 -35.80
CA PHE A 4 -1.52 33.93 -34.91
C PHE A 4 -2.06 32.63 -35.48
N GLN A 5 -1.21 31.74 -35.95
CA GLN A 5 -1.57 30.36 -36.24
C GLN A 5 -1.49 29.55 -34.96
N ILE A 6 -2.66 29.07 -34.51
CA ILE A 6 -2.76 28.10 -33.42
C ILE A 6 -2.50 26.73 -34.01
N PHE A 7 -1.36 26.14 -33.66
CA PHE A 7 -1.09 24.71 -33.92
C PHE A 7 -1.96 23.88 -32.98
N LEU A 8 -2.97 23.23 -33.51
CA LEU A 8 -3.68 22.16 -32.83
C LEU A 8 -2.80 20.91 -32.85
N ALA A 9 -2.07 20.67 -31.78
CA ALA A 9 -1.44 19.38 -31.55
C ALA A 9 -2.53 18.36 -31.24
N GLY A 10 -2.69 17.36 -32.11
CA GLY A 10 -3.68 16.31 -31.97
C GLY A 10 -3.42 15.49 -30.71
N ALA A 11 -4.34 15.58 -29.75
CA ALA A 11 -4.36 14.71 -28.59
C ALA A 11 -4.84 13.33 -29.01
N PHE A 12 -3.93 12.37 -29.06
CA PHE A 12 -4.26 10.95 -29.17
C PHE A 12 -4.82 10.50 -27.82
N ILE A 13 -6.14 10.55 -27.70
CA ILE A 13 -6.81 10.17 -26.44
C ILE A 13 -6.92 8.65 -26.41
N ALA A 14 -6.05 8.01 -25.64
CA ALA A 14 -6.25 6.64 -25.18
C ALA A 14 -7.43 6.62 -24.20
N THR A 15 -8.61 6.26 -24.68
CA THR A 15 -9.88 6.31 -23.93
C THR A 15 -9.97 5.33 -22.74
N GLY A 16 -8.96 4.46 -22.55
CA GLY A 16 -8.89 3.51 -21.44
C GLY A 16 -8.32 4.09 -20.13
N SER A 17 -7.50 5.15 -20.20
CA SER A 17 -6.82 5.69 -19.00
C SER A 17 -7.61 6.78 -18.26
N LEU A 18 -8.58 7.40 -18.90
CA LEU A 18 -9.39 8.49 -18.31
C LEU A 18 -10.40 7.97 -17.27
N PHE A 19 -10.99 6.79 -17.48
CA PHE A 19 -11.94 6.21 -16.53
C PHE A 19 -11.24 5.66 -15.27
N ALA A 20 -10.05 5.04 -15.41
CA ALA A 20 -9.26 4.59 -14.28
C ALA A 20 -8.69 5.77 -13.45
N GLN A 21 -8.39 6.89 -14.11
CA GLN A 21 -7.85 8.08 -13.46
C GLN A 21 -8.92 8.88 -12.71
N SER A 22 -10.17 8.90 -13.20
CA SER A 22 -11.31 9.54 -12.53
C SER A 22 -11.74 8.75 -11.27
N ASP A 23 -11.86 7.43 -11.36
CA ASP A 23 -12.19 6.57 -10.22
C ASP A 23 -11.12 6.67 -9.12
N ASN A 24 -9.84 6.76 -9.48
CA ASN A 24 -8.72 6.92 -8.55
C ASN A 24 -8.75 8.29 -7.83
N ALA A 25 -9.03 9.38 -8.55
CA ALA A 25 -9.13 10.72 -7.94
C ALA A 25 -10.32 10.83 -6.97
N GLU A 26 -11.44 10.18 -7.30
CA GLU A 26 -12.66 10.23 -6.48
C GLU A 26 -12.47 9.50 -5.13
N TRP A 27 -11.93 8.29 -5.14
CA TRP A 27 -11.71 7.59 -3.88
C TRP A 27 -10.54 8.15 -3.07
N GLN A 28 -9.56 8.82 -3.69
CA GLN A 28 -8.48 9.51 -2.97
C GLN A 28 -9.01 10.67 -2.13
N ALA A 29 -9.95 11.47 -2.67
CA ALA A 29 -10.57 12.55 -1.92
C ALA A 29 -11.37 12.04 -0.70
N GLY A 30 -12.15 10.97 -0.88
CA GLY A 30 -12.87 10.33 0.21
C GLY A 30 -11.95 9.70 1.25
N LEU A 31 -10.84 9.08 0.82
CA LEU A 31 -9.83 8.52 1.72
C LEU A 31 -9.14 9.62 2.54
N ALA A 32 -8.84 10.77 1.95
CA ALA A 32 -8.28 11.92 2.66
C ALA A 32 -9.25 12.43 3.73
N LYS A 33 -10.52 12.64 3.38
CA LYS A 33 -11.57 13.03 4.32
C LYS A 33 -11.73 12.03 5.46
N MET A 34 -11.75 10.73 5.16
CA MET A 34 -11.81 9.67 6.16
C MET A 34 -10.62 9.74 7.13
N LYS A 35 -9.38 9.95 6.62
CA LYS A 35 -8.17 10.07 7.46
C LYS A 35 -8.25 11.23 8.44
N GLU A 36 -8.78 12.38 8.01
CA GLU A 36 -9.02 13.53 8.90
C GLU A 36 -10.03 13.18 10.00
N LEU A 37 -11.10 12.48 9.64
CA LEU A 37 -12.16 12.09 10.59
C LEU A 37 -11.71 11.05 11.61
N ILE A 38 -10.78 10.15 11.29
CA ILE A 38 -10.35 9.07 12.21
C ILE A 38 -9.92 9.63 13.58
N GLN A 39 -9.27 10.79 13.62
CA GLN A 39 -8.77 11.38 14.85
C GLN A 39 -9.83 12.18 15.62
N VAL A 40 -10.78 12.80 14.91
CA VAL A 40 -11.74 13.74 15.51
C VAL A 40 -13.13 13.12 15.72
N ASN A 41 -13.52 12.19 14.86
CA ASN A 41 -14.82 11.49 14.91
C ASN A 41 -14.72 10.10 14.29
N PRO A 42 -14.22 9.09 15.03
CA PRO A 42 -14.03 7.73 14.50
C PRO A 42 -15.32 7.08 13.94
N ALA A 43 -16.47 7.37 14.52
CA ALA A 43 -17.75 6.84 14.02
C ALA A 43 -18.04 7.37 12.60
N GLN A 44 -17.88 8.66 12.41
CA GLN A 44 -18.05 9.29 11.09
C GLN A 44 -16.98 8.83 10.08
N ALA A 45 -15.76 8.53 10.53
CA ALA A 45 -14.74 7.94 9.69
C ALA A 45 -15.13 6.54 9.19
N SER A 46 -15.75 5.73 10.05
CA SER A 46 -16.28 4.40 9.68
C SER A 46 -17.44 4.51 8.69
N ASP A 47 -18.31 5.49 8.85
CA ASP A 47 -19.40 5.79 7.90
C ASP A 47 -18.82 6.19 6.53
N GLU A 48 -17.80 7.05 6.50
CA GLU A 48 -17.12 7.48 5.27
C GLU A 48 -16.42 6.30 4.58
N ALA A 49 -15.73 5.44 5.35
CA ALA A 49 -15.15 4.20 4.83
C ALA A 49 -16.22 3.29 4.21
N GLY A 50 -17.37 3.16 4.88
CA GLY A 50 -18.53 2.43 4.36
C GLY A 50 -19.08 3.01 3.05
N GLN A 51 -19.08 4.33 2.89
CA GLN A 51 -19.46 5.00 1.63
C GLN A 51 -18.45 4.71 0.52
N LEU A 52 -17.14 4.85 0.82
CA LEU A 52 -16.07 4.57 -0.12
C LEU A 52 -16.11 3.14 -0.66
N LEU A 53 -16.47 2.18 0.19
CA LEU A 53 -16.49 0.75 -0.15
C LEU A 53 -17.85 0.25 -0.65
N LYS A 54 -18.72 1.14 -1.15
CA LYS A 54 -19.99 0.73 -1.76
C LYS A 54 -19.81 0.16 -3.15
N GLY A 55 -20.72 -0.76 -3.52
CA GLY A 55 -20.82 -1.31 -4.87
C GLY A 55 -19.54 -2.02 -5.31
N LYS A 56 -18.99 -1.63 -6.47
CA LYS A 56 -17.78 -2.20 -7.06
C LYS A 56 -16.53 -2.00 -6.21
N ASN A 57 -16.48 -0.92 -5.45
CA ASN A 57 -15.32 -0.53 -4.66
C ASN A 57 -15.00 -1.52 -3.53
N LYS A 58 -16.00 -2.23 -3.01
CA LYS A 58 -15.81 -3.30 -2.01
C LYS A 58 -14.93 -4.45 -2.52
N LYS A 59 -14.88 -4.63 -3.84
CA LYS A 59 -14.08 -5.67 -4.49
C LYS A 59 -12.73 -5.14 -5.00
N ASN A 60 -12.42 -3.88 -4.77
CA ASN A 60 -11.12 -3.29 -5.10
C ASN A 60 -10.15 -3.51 -3.91
N PRO A 61 -9.21 -4.47 -4.00
CA PRO A 61 -8.34 -4.80 -2.88
C PRO A 61 -7.43 -3.62 -2.50
N GLU A 62 -7.00 -2.81 -3.47
CA GLU A 62 -6.13 -1.65 -3.20
C GLU A 62 -6.84 -0.60 -2.35
N LEU A 63 -8.10 -0.29 -2.68
CA LEU A 63 -8.89 0.67 -1.90
C LEU A 63 -9.19 0.13 -0.50
N VAL A 64 -9.55 -1.16 -0.37
CA VAL A 64 -9.83 -1.76 0.94
C VAL A 64 -8.56 -1.77 1.80
N VAL A 65 -7.39 -2.09 1.21
CA VAL A 65 -6.09 -2.01 1.89
C VAL A 65 -5.78 -0.58 2.31
N ALA A 66 -6.05 0.42 1.45
CA ALA A 66 -5.81 1.84 1.78
C ALA A 66 -6.67 2.31 2.96
N VAL A 67 -7.94 1.88 3.02
CA VAL A 67 -8.84 2.14 4.16
C VAL A 67 -8.31 1.46 5.44
N ALA A 68 -7.98 0.18 5.38
CA ALA A 68 -7.44 -0.55 6.53
C ALA A 68 -6.14 0.07 7.06
N ARG A 69 -5.25 0.47 6.16
CA ARG A 69 -3.99 1.14 6.50
C ARG A 69 -4.23 2.48 7.20
N ALA A 70 -5.19 3.27 6.76
CA ALA A 70 -5.51 4.54 7.42
C ALA A 70 -5.95 4.35 8.87
N PHE A 71 -6.73 3.31 9.16
CA PHE A 71 -7.10 2.96 10.53
C PHE A 71 -5.90 2.43 11.33
N LEU A 72 -5.05 1.59 10.73
CA LEU A 72 -3.83 1.07 11.37
C LEU A 72 -2.86 2.21 11.76
N ASP A 73 -2.61 3.14 10.83
CA ASP A 73 -1.72 4.30 11.02
C ASP A 73 -2.25 5.22 12.12
N ALA A 74 -3.57 5.25 12.32
CA ALA A 74 -4.23 5.99 13.40
C ALA A 74 -4.29 5.21 14.73
N GLY A 75 -3.70 4.02 14.82
CA GLY A 75 -3.73 3.15 16.00
C GLY A 75 -5.07 2.47 16.26
N LYS A 76 -5.97 2.45 15.28
CA LYS A 76 -7.28 1.81 15.36
C LYS A 76 -7.18 0.36 14.87
N LEU A 77 -6.60 -0.50 15.70
CA LEU A 77 -6.24 -1.86 15.32
C LEU A 77 -7.47 -2.71 14.98
N SER A 78 -8.56 -2.62 15.76
CA SER A 78 -9.76 -3.42 15.52
C SER A 78 -10.39 -3.12 14.17
N GLU A 79 -10.50 -1.84 13.82
CA GLU A 79 -11.03 -1.41 12.53
C GLU A 79 -10.09 -1.82 11.39
N ALA A 80 -8.77 -1.71 11.58
CA ALA A 80 -7.79 -2.17 10.59
C ALA A 80 -7.92 -3.69 10.32
N GLU A 81 -8.14 -4.51 11.34
CA GLU A 81 -8.37 -5.95 11.21
C GLU A 81 -9.68 -6.28 10.49
N GLU A 82 -10.74 -5.53 10.76
CA GLU A 82 -12.02 -5.68 10.06
C GLU A 82 -11.86 -5.42 8.55
N TYR A 83 -11.20 -4.32 8.18
CA TYR A 83 -10.94 -4.01 6.76
C TYR A 83 -9.90 -4.94 6.14
N LEU A 84 -8.91 -5.47 6.89
CA LEU A 84 -8.04 -6.54 6.40
C LEU A 84 -8.85 -7.78 6.02
N ALA A 85 -9.82 -8.17 6.85
CA ALA A 85 -10.69 -9.31 6.53
C ALA A 85 -11.50 -9.08 5.23
N LEU A 86 -11.94 -7.84 4.97
CA LEU A 86 -12.59 -7.46 3.71
C LEU A 86 -11.60 -7.50 2.54
N ALA A 87 -10.37 -7.00 2.71
CA ALA A 87 -9.34 -7.03 1.68
C ALA A 87 -8.99 -8.47 1.28
N LYS A 88 -8.86 -9.38 2.24
CA LYS A 88 -8.63 -10.82 1.99
C LYS A 88 -9.78 -11.48 1.24
N LYS A 89 -11.02 -11.04 1.45
CA LYS A 89 -12.18 -11.52 0.68
C LYS A 89 -12.19 -10.96 -0.75
N ALA A 90 -11.65 -9.77 -0.96
CA ALA A 90 -11.55 -9.17 -2.28
C ALA A 90 -10.43 -9.83 -3.12
N ASP A 91 -9.25 -10.02 -2.52
CA ASP A 91 -8.13 -10.73 -3.13
C ASP A 91 -7.17 -11.26 -2.05
N ASN A 92 -7.17 -12.57 -1.81
CA ASN A 92 -6.30 -13.23 -0.83
C ASN A 92 -4.88 -13.52 -1.35
N LYS A 93 -4.60 -13.25 -2.63
CA LYS A 93 -3.29 -13.38 -3.26
C LYS A 93 -2.64 -12.04 -3.57
N SER A 94 -3.20 -10.95 -3.07
CA SER A 94 -2.62 -9.63 -3.21
C SER A 94 -1.40 -9.45 -2.30
N ALA A 95 -0.27 -9.04 -2.87
CA ALA A 95 0.91 -8.68 -2.11
C ALA A 95 0.63 -7.52 -1.13
N ALA A 96 -0.20 -6.54 -1.53
CA ALA A 96 -0.58 -5.42 -0.66
C ALA A 96 -1.38 -5.87 0.57
N VAL A 97 -2.25 -6.88 0.43
CA VAL A 97 -2.98 -7.49 1.54
C VAL A 97 -2.03 -8.19 2.50
N SER A 98 -1.06 -8.97 1.96
CA SER A 98 -0.05 -9.65 2.79
C SER A 98 0.86 -8.65 3.52
N VAL A 99 1.27 -7.55 2.88
CA VAL A 99 2.05 -6.49 3.54
C VAL A 99 1.24 -5.86 4.67
N LEU A 100 -0.04 -5.55 4.45
CA LEU A 100 -0.92 -4.99 5.49
C LEU A 100 -1.07 -5.96 6.68
N GLU A 101 -1.26 -7.25 6.43
CA GLU A 101 -1.34 -8.26 7.49
C GLU A 101 -0.03 -8.37 8.29
N GLY A 102 1.12 -8.27 7.61
CA GLY A 102 2.42 -8.17 8.25
C GLY A 102 2.57 -6.93 9.14
N ASP A 103 2.11 -5.77 8.66
CA ASP A 103 2.14 -4.53 9.44
C ASP A 103 1.22 -4.60 10.68
N ILE A 104 0.07 -5.23 10.56
CA ILE A 104 -0.81 -5.50 11.70
C ILE A 104 -0.12 -6.43 12.71
N ALA A 105 0.56 -7.49 12.25
CA ALA A 105 1.32 -8.39 13.10
C ALA A 105 2.46 -7.66 13.85
N ILE A 106 3.11 -6.68 13.23
CA ILE A 106 4.11 -5.82 13.91
C ILE A 106 3.47 -5.04 15.06
N VAL A 107 2.29 -4.43 14.85
CA VAL A 107 1.56 -3.71 15.91
C VAL A 107 1.17 -4.67 17.04
N GLN A 108 0.84 -5.91 16.73
CA GLN A 108 0.54 -6.98 17.69
C GLN A 108 1.80 -7.57 18.37
N LYS A 109 3.01 -7.09 18.01
CA LYS A 109 4.31 -7.60 18.48
C LYS A 109 4.59 -9.05 18.09
N ASP A 110 3.99 -9.54 17.02
CA ASP A 110 4.22 -10.85 16.43
C ASP A 110 5.14 -10.72 15.21
N ALA A 111 6.45 -10.61 15.47
CA ALA A 111 7.46 -10.50 14.44
C ALA A 111 7.54 -11.76 13.55
N GLY A 112 7.24 -12.94 14.12
CA GLY A 112 7.24 -14.21 13.37
C GLY A 112 6.17 -14.21 12.29
N LYS A 113 4.94 -13.86 12.65
CA LYS A 113 3.84 -13.69 11.69
C LYS A 113 4.13 -12.58 10.68
N ALA A 114 4.69 -11.47 11.12
CA ALA A 114 5.05 -10.38 10.23
C ALA A 114 6.03 -10.83 9.14
N CYS A 115 7.12 -11.54 9.51
CA CYS A 115 8.07 -12.10 8.55
C CYS A 115 7.37 -13.02 7.55
N GLN A 116 6.52 -13.93 8.02
CA GLN A 116 5.77 -14.86 7.16
C GLN A 116 4.89 -14.11 6.15
N MET A 117 4.21 -13.06 6.57
CA MET A 117 3.33 -12.28 5.70
C MET A 117 4.12 -11.44 4.68
N TYR A 118 5.27 -10.89 5.04
CA TYR A 118 6.12 -10.18 4.08
C TYR A 118 6.77 -11.14 3.07
N GLU A 119 7.20 -12.34 3.48
CA GLU A 119 7.65 -13.37 2.54
C GLU A 119 6.53 -13.80 1.58
N GLN A 120 5.30 -13.91 2.07
CA GLN A 120 4.15 -14.18 1.22
C GLN A 120 3.88 -13.05 0.22
N ALA A 121 4.07 -11.78 0.63
CA ALA A 121 3.95 -10.63 -0.27
C ALA A 121 4.99 -10.71 -1.40
N ILE A 122 6.23 -11.07 -1.10
CA ILE A 122 7.30 -11.29 -2.09
C ILE A 122 6.96 -12.46 -3.03
N TYR A 123 6.36 -13.51 -2.50
CA TYR A 123 5.91 -14.65 -3.31
C TYR A 123 4.82 -14.24 -4.33
N PHE A 124 3.88 -13.36 -3.93
CA PHE A 124 2.84 -12.88 -4.84
C PHE A 124 3.33 -11.80 -5.80
N ASP A 125 4.27 -10.96 -5.36
CA ASP A 125 4.91 -9.93 -6.18
C ASP A 125 6.41 -9.86 -5.82
N SER A 126 7.22 -10.51 -6.64
CA SER A 126 8.69 -10.57 -6.44
C SER A 126 9.39 -9.21 -6.54
N LYS A 127 8.69 -8.15 -6.99
CA LYS A 127 9.19 -6.78 -7.05
C LYS A 127 8.61 -5.89 -5.94
N ASN A 128 7.92 -6.47 -4.97
CA ASN A 128 7.33 -5.72 -3.87
C ASN A 128 8.41 -5.16 -2.94
N GLU A 129 8.94 -4.00 -3.29
CA GLU A 129 10.01 -3.31 -2.57
C GLU A 129 9.69 -3.15 -1.07
N GLN A 130 8.43 -2.80 -0.75
CA GLN A 130 8.01 -2.59 0.64
C GLN A 130 8.19 -3.84 1.50
N ALA A 131 7.87 -5.03 0.99
CA ALA A 131 8.00 -6.27 1.75
C ALA A 131 9.46 -6.60 2.07
N TYR A 132 10.38 -6.43 1.12
CA TYR A 132 11.82 -6.61 1.36
C TYR A 132 12.35 -5.63 2.41
N LEU A 133 11.98 -4.35 2.29
CA LEU A 133 12.43 -3.31 3.24
C LEU A 133 11.93 -3.60 4.66
N LYS A 134 10.69 -4.05 4.82
CA LYS A 134 10.10 -4.44 6.10
C LYS A 134 10.80 -5.66 6.72
N LEU A 135 11.12 -6.68 5.91
CA LEU A 135 11.90 -7.83 6.37
C LEU A 135 13.30 -7.41 6.82
N ALA A 136 13.98 -6.57 6.04
CA ALA A 136 15.29 -6.05 6.41
C ALA A 136 15.23 -5.27 7.74
N ASP A 137 14.20 -4.49 7.98
CA ASP A 137 14.00 -3.75 9.24
C ASP A 137 13.85 -4.71 10.44
N ILE A 138 13.12 -5.81 10.27
CA ILE A 138 12.98 -6.82 11.34
C ILE A 138 14.33 -7.51 11.60
N TYR A 139 15.03 -7.91 10.54
CA TYR A 139 16.30 -8.65 10.68
C TYR A 139 17.46 -7.77 11.14
N LYS A 140 17.47 -6.46 10.85
CA LYS A 140 18.57 -5.55 11.18
C LYS A 140 19.03 -5.66 12.63
N GLY A 141 18.08 -5.81 13.58
CA GLY A 141 18.42 -5.92 15.01
C GLY A 141 18.82 -7.31 15.49
N ALA A 142 18.28 -8.36 14.85
CA ALA A 142 18.47 -9.74 15.29
C ALA A 142 19.52 -10.49 14.48
N ASN A 143 19.60 -10.25 13.18
CA ASN A 143 20.51 -10.88 12.23
C ASN A 143 20.83 -9.93 11.06
N PRO A 144 21.80 -9.01 11.23
CA PRO A 144 22.15 -8.04 10.19
C PRO A 144 22.49 -8.68 8.82
N GLN A 145 23.09 -9.87 8.83
CA GLN A 145 23.41 -10.57 7.59
C GLN A 145 22.15 -10.93 6.78
N GLN A 146 21.09 -11.39 7.44
CA GLN A 146 19.81 -11.63 6.78
C GLN A 146 19.16 -10.34 6.25
N ALA A 147 19.34 -9.22 6.95
CA ALA A 147 18.87 -7.93 6.46
C ALA A 147 19.58 -7.55 5.14
N ILE A 148 20.91 -7.71 5.10
CA ILE A 148 21.72 -7.48 3.88
C ILE A 148 21.23 -8.39 2.74
N GLU A 149 21.07 -9.69 2.99
CA GLU A 149 20.60 -10.66 1.99
C GLU A 149 19.24 -10.26 1.38
N LYS A 150 18.29 -9.79 2.21
CA LYS A 150 16.98 -9.33 1.71
C LYS A 150 17.09 -8.06 0.86
N LEU A 151 17.96 -7.14 1.24
CA LEU A 151 18.20 -5.92 0.46
C LEU A 151 18.93 -6.21 -0.86
N GLU A 152 19.88 -7.13 -0.88
CA GLU A 152 20.55 -7.59 -2.10
C GLU A 152 19.58 -8.34 -3.03
N GLN A 153 18.69 -9.17 -2.48
CA GLN A 153 17.60 -9.79 -3.24
C GLN A 153 16.72 -8.72 -3.89
N LEU A 154 16.32 -7.68 -3.13
CA LEU A 154 15.58 -6.55 -3.69
C LEU A 154 16.34 -5.89 -4.84
N LYS A 155 17.63 -5.62 -4.67
CA LYS A 155 18.47 -5.02 -5.73
C LYS A 155 18.58 -5.92 -6.98
N SER A 156 18.50 -7.23 -6.82
CA SER A 156 18.51 -8.15 -7.96
C SER A 156 17.26 -8.07 -8.82
N VAL A 157 16.09 -7.80 -8.21
CA VAL A 157 14.78 -7.72 -8.90
C VAL A 157 14.36 -6.29 -9.21
N VAL A 158 14.85 -5.30 -8.44
CA VAL A 158 14.63 -3.86 -8.61
C VAL A 158 15.98 -3.14 -8.52
N PRO A 159 16.85 -3.19 -9.57
CA PRO A 159 18.21 -2.60 -9.52
C PRO A 159 18.23 -1.10 -9.24
N SER A 160 17.15 -0.40 -9.57
CA SER A 160 17.01 1.05 -9.37
C SER A 160 16.48 1.44 -7.97
N SER A 161 16.34 0.49 -7.04
CA SER A 161 15.85 0.78 -5.70
C SER A 161 16.84 1.63 -4.90
N VAL A 162 16.55 2.92 -4.79
CA VAL A 162 17.31 3.87 -3.97
C VAL A 162 17.12 3.58 -2.48
N LEU A 163 15.95 3.05 -2.09
CA LEU A 163 15.66 2.71 -0.70
C LEU A 163 16.49 1.50 -0.24
N ALA A 164 16.71 0.51 -1.12
CA ALA A 164 17.59 -0.61 -0.81
C ALA A 164 19.04 -0.13 -0.60
N ASP A 165 19.55 0.75 -1.46
CA ASP A 165 20.90 1.31 -1.33
C ASP A 165 21.07 2.07 -0.01
N LYS A 166 20.07 2.91 0.33
CA LYS A 166 20.06 3.64 1.60
C LYS A 166 20.08 2.69 2.80
N LYS A 167 19.23 1.67 2.80
CA LYS A 167 19.16 0.70 3.91
C LYS A 167 20.40 -0.18 3.99
N LEU A 168 21.01 -0.58 2.88
CA LEU A 168 22.30 -1.28 2.91
C LEU A 168 23.37 -0.44 3.60
N ALA A 169 23.46 0.87 3.27
CA ALA A 169 24.39 1.78 3.94
C ALA A 169 24.12 1.97 5.44
N GLU A 170 22.91 1.66 5.92
CA GLU A 170 22.56 1.71 7.36
C GLU A 170 22.90 0.41 8.11
N VAL A 171 23.12 -0.68 7.39
CA VAL A 171 23.40 -2.01 7.98
C VAL A 171 24.89 -2.33 7.97
N TYR A 172 25.65 -1.78 7.00
CA TYR A 172 27.13 -1.89 6.97
C TYR A 172 27.76 -0.93 7.96
#